data_8f0ebdb30c6a5d4056f2cacfb81cad9d
#
_entry.id   8f0ebdb30c6a5d4056f2cacfb81cad9d
#
_cell.length_a   1.000
_cell.length_b   1.000
_cell.length_c   1.000
_cell.angle_alpha   90.00
_cell.angle_beta   90.00
_cell.angle_gamma   90.00
#
_symmetry.space_group_name_H-M   'P 1'
#
loop_
_entity.id
_entity.type
_entity.pdbx_description
1 polymer ?
#
loop_
_entity_poly.entity_id
_entity_poly.type
_entity_poly.pdbx_seq_one_letter_code
_entity_poly.pdbx_strand_id
1 'polypeptide(L)'
;LGYASADASSAAAANANVVTSTTRRAVRSGLSLPETTTAERGLLVVAGRPDAISRKGVERARSWLETEVDTMEVRGGDFPTRDDRLAAIVLLGGVARSDRLEGFLERARQAARAEKQREEEDDDAGLTDDRIDGLL
;
A
#
# COMPACT_ATOMS: atom_id res chain seq x y z
N LEU A 1 1.89 -1.15 -0.55
CA LEU A 1 1.41 -2.02 -1.61
C LEU A 1 0.80 -1.18 -2.73
N GLY A 2 1.21 -1.43 -3.97
CA GLY A 2 0.64 -0.86 -5.18
C GLY A 2 0.00 -1.91 -6.06
N TYR A 3 -1.10 -1.56 -6.71
CA TYR A 3 -1.82 -2.43 -7.62
C TYR A 3 -2.32 -1.66 -8.84
N ALA A 4 -2.19 -2.25 -10.01
CA ALA A 4 -2.87 -1.80 -11.22
C ALA A 4 -3.13 -2.98 -12.16
N SER A 5 -4.12 -2.87 -13.02
CA SER A 5 -4.39 -3.87 -14.05
C SER A 5 -4.75 -3.21 -15.38
N ALA A 6 -4.49 -3.91 -16.46
CA ALA A 6 -4.80 -3.51 -17.84
C ALA A 6 -5.22 -4.72 -18.66
N ASP A 7 -5.90 -4.48 -19.77
CA ASP A 7 -6.21 -5.54 -20.71
C ASP A 7 -4.93 -6.02 -21.40
N ALA A 8 -4.76 -7.33 -21.51
CA ALA A 8 -3.65 -7.90 -22.24
C ALA A 8 -3.84 -7.67 -23.74
N SER A 9 -2.74 -7.38 -24.43
CA SER A 9 -2.75 -7.30 -25.89
C SER A 9 -2.74 -8.70 -26.51
N SER A 10 -3.42 -8.87 -27.63
CA SER A 10 -3.30 -10.06 -28.47
C SER A 10 -1.93 -10.20 -29.15
N ALA A 11 -1.19 -9.07 -29.28
CA ALA A 11 0.16 -9.06 -29.82
C ALA A 11 1.20 -9.22 -28.69
N ALA A 12 1.94 -10.32 -28.69
CA ALA A 12 2.94 -10.64 -27.67
C ALA A 12 3.99 -9.53 -27.48
N ALA A 13 4.40 -8.87 -28.57
CA ALA A 13 5.36 -7.76 -28.51
C ALA A 13 4.80 -6.53 -27.77
N ALA A 14 3.49 -6.27 -27.86
CA ALA A 14 2.85 -5.15 -27.18
C ALA A 14 2.75 -5.40 -25.67
N ASN A 15 2.68 -6.66 -25.21
CA ASN A 15 2.56 -7.00 -23.80
C ASN A 15 3.77 -6.54 -22.96
N ALA A 16 4.97 -6.43 -23.55
CA ALA A 16 6.11 -5.85 -22.83
C ALA A 16 5.85 -4.39 -22.39
N ASN A 17 5.17 -3.62 -23.23
CA ASN A 17 4.80 -2.25 -22.90
C ASN A 17 3.61 -2.20 -21.92
N VAL A 18 2.65 -3.13 -22.07
CA VAL A 18 1.52 -3.26 -21.13
C VAL A 18 2.02 -3.56 -19.73
N VAL A 19 2.93 -4.53 -19.55
CA VAL A 19 3.54 -4.85 -18.26
C VAL A 19 4.21 -3.62 -17.66
N THR A 20 5.07 -2.94 -18.44
CA THR A 20 5.82 -1.77 -17.95
C THR A 20 4.88 -0.62 -17.56
N SER A 21 3.89 -0.31 -18.39
CA SER A 21 2.95 0.79 -18.11
C SER A 21 2.04 0.48 -16.93
N THR A 22 1.61 -0.78 -16.77
CA THR A 22 0.79 -1.22 -15.64
C THR A 22 1.58 -1.17 -14.33
N THR A 23 2.86 -1.57 -14.35
CA THR A 23 3.75 -1.43 -13.19
C THR A 23 3.93 0.02 -12.78
N ARG A 24 4.18 0.93 -13.74
CA ARG A 24 4.28 2.36 -13.47
C ARG A 24 3.00 2.93 -12.85
N ARG A 25 1.85 2.51 -13.32
CA ARG A 25 0.56 2.92 -12.77
C ARG A 25 0.34 2.36 -11.36
N ALA A 26 0.74 1.12 -11.09
CA ALA A 26 0.69 0.54 -9.75
C ALA A 26 1.49 1.36 -8.73
N VAL A 27 2.65 1.89 -9.12
CA VAL A 27 3.48 2.73 -8.25
C VAL A 27 2.94 4.15 -8.14
N ARG A 28 2.63 4.80 -9.27
CA ARG A 28 2.29 6.23 -9.28
C ARG A 28 0.89 6.56 -8.76
N SER A 29 -0.07 5.68 -8.95
CA SER A 29 -1.47 5.91 -8.59
C SER A 29 -2.10 4.79 -7.77
N GLY A 30 -1.44 3.65 -7.65
CA GLY A 30 -1.95 2.46 -6.97
C GLY A 30 -1.35 2.19 -5.60
N LEU A 31 -0.36 2.98 -5.15
CA LEU A 31 0.23 2.79 -3.83
C LEU A 31 -0.67 3.31 -2.71
N SER A 32 -0.73 2.52 -1.65
CA SER A 32 -1.44 2.92 -0.41
C SER A 32 -0.78 4.11 0.29
N LEU A 33 0.57 4.21 0.17
CA LEU A 33 1.37 5.32 0.67
C LEU A 33 2.23 5.86 -0.47
N PRO A 34 2.26 7.17 -0.70
CA PRO A 34 2.95 7.77 -1.84
C PRO A 34 4.48 7.85 -1.69
N GLU A 35 5.02 7.71 -0.48
CA GLU A 35 6.46 7.82 -0.23
C GLU A 35 7.18 6.53 -0.65
N THR A 36 7.74 6.54 -1.84
CA THR A 36 8.46 5.38 -2.42
C THR A 36 9.97 5.45 -2.26
N THR A 37 10.52 6.64 -2.11
CA THR A 37 11.98 6.90 -2.13
C THR A 37 12.74 6.38 -0.91
N THR A 38 12.03 5.93 0.12
CA THR A 38 12.64 5.37 1.34
C THR A 38 12.57 3.84 1.41
N ALA A 39 12.07 3.19 0.37
CA ALA A 39 11.96 1.74 0.34
C ALA A 39 13.35 1.10 0.22
N GLU A 40 13.64 0.15 1.11
CA GLU A 40 14.88 -0.62 1.07
C GLU A 40 14.80 -1.80 0.09
N ARG A 41 13.60 -2.33 -0.13
CA ARG A 41 13.36 -3.54 -0.91
C ARG A 41 12.08 -3.43 -1.71
N GLY A 42 12.08 -4.03 -2.90
CA GLY A 42 10.91 -4.11 -3.76
C GLY A 42 10.61 -5.55 -4.21
N LEU A 43 9.33 -5.85 -4.36
CA LEU A 43 8.85 -7.04 -5.04
C LEU A 43 7.85 -6.62 -6.10
N LEU A 44 8.08 -7.06 -7.34
CA LEU A 44 7.15 -6.94 -8.45
C LEU A 44 6.58 -8.31 -8.79
N VAL A 45 5.27 -8.45 -8.76
CA VAL A 45 4.58 -9.64 -9.27
C VAL A 45 3.69 -9.22 -10.44
N VAL A 46 3.87 -9.88 -11.57
CA VAL A 46 3.03 -9.70 -12.75
C VAL A 46 2.13 -10.92 -12.91
N ALA A 47 0.83 -10.69 -12.81
CA ALA A 47 -0.19 -11.73 -12.97
C ALA A 47 -0.91 -11.61 -14.31
N GLY A 48 -1.26 -12.75 -14.91
CA GLY A 48 -1.97 -12.81 -16.19
C GLY A 48 -1.84 -14.14 -16.86
N ARG A 49 -2.38 -14.27 -18.07
CA ARG A 49 -2.18 -15.50 -18.85
C ARG A 49 -0.69 -15.69 -19.19
N PRO A 50 -0.19 -16.94 -19.20
CA PRO A 50 1.21 -17.25 -19.50
C PRO A 50 1.70 -16.65 -20.83
N ASP A 51 0.87 -16.64 -21.85
CA ASP A 51 1.16 -16.09 -23.17
C ASP A 51 1.17 -14.55 -23.21
N ALA A 52 0.51 -13.91 -22.27
CA ALA A 52 0.45 -12.47 -22.12
C ALA A 52 1.59 -11.91 -21.25
N ILE A 53 2.14 -12.71 -20.32
CA ILE A 53 3.26 -12.26 -19.47
C ILE A 53 4.55 -12.22 -20.30
N SER A 54 5.01 -11.02 -20.60
CA SER A 54 6.26 -10.81 -21.31
C SER A 54 7.45 -10.79 -20.37
N ARG A 55 8.35 -11.75 -20.45
CA ARG A 55 9.60 -11.76 -19.66
C ARG A 55 10.37 -10.46 -19.83
N LYS A 56 10.50 -9.97 -21.08
CA LYS A 56 11.17 -8.70 -21.36
C LYS A 56 10.44 -7.51 -20.71
N GLY A 57 9.12 -7.58 -20.62
CA GLY A 57 8.30 -6.58 -19.92
C GLY A 57 8.55 -6.59 -18.41
N VAL A 58 8.62 -7.78 -17.81
CA VAL A 58 8.92 -7.95 -16.38
C VAL A 58 10.32 -7.41 -16.05
N GLU A 59 11.34 -7.76 -16.84
CA GLU A 59 12.70 -7.26 -16.64
C GLU A 59 12.79 -5.74 -16.75
N ARG A 60 12.16 -5.14 -17.76
CA ARG A 60 12.10 -3.68 -17.92
C ARG A 60 11.37 -2.99 -16.76
N ALA A 61 10.26 -3.57 -16.34
CA ALA A 61 9.47 -3.03 -15.24
C ALA A 61 10.24 -3.09 -13.91
N ARG A 62 10.98 -4.19 -13.68
CA ARG A 62 11.85 -4.36 -12.52
C ARG A 62 12.97 -3.31 -12.51
N SER A 63 13.71 -3.17 -13.61
CA SER A 63 14.80 -2.18 -13.71
C SER A 63 14.31 -0.74 -13.57
N TRP A 64 13.12 -0.45 -14.10
CA TRP A 64 12.49 0.85 -13.87
C TRP A 64 12.15 1.05 -12.38
N LEU A 65 11.60 0.03 -11.72
CA LEU A 65 11.25 0.12 -10.30
C LEU A 65 12.49 0.33 -9.42
N GLU A 66 13.60 -0.34 -9.70
CA GLU A 66 14.90 -0.14 -9.03
C GLU A 66 15.32 1.33 -9.07
N THR A 67 15.17 1.98 -10.22
CA THR A 67 15.50 3.41 -10.39
C THR A 67 14.49 4.33 -9.68
N GLU A 68 13.21 4.02 -9.76
CA GLU A 68 12.13 4.87 -9.20
C GLU A 68 12.14 4.91 -7.68
N VAL A 69 12.49 3.79 -7.03
CA VAL A 69 12.51 3.68 -5.55
C VAL A 69 13.92 3.80 -4.96
N ASP A 70 14.90 4.06 -5.80
CA ASP A 70 16.31 4.20 -5.41
C ASP A 70 16.83 3.02 -4.56
N THR A 71 16.44 1.80 -4.93
CA THR A 71 16.91 0.57 -4.27
C THR A 71 17.47 -0.42 -5.27
N MET A 72 18.51 -1.12 -4.85
CA MET A 72 19.15 -2.18 -5.66
C MET A 72 18.54 -3.56 -5.44
N GLU A 73 17.60 -3.70 -4.50
CA GLU A 73 17.01 -5.00 -4.17
C GLU A 73 15.53 -5.04 -4.61
N VAL A 74 15.30 -5.18 -5.92
CA VAL A 74 13.97 -5.47 -6.46
C VAL A 74 13.93 -6.90 -7.01
N ARG A 75 13.06 -7.72 -6.45
CA ARG A 75 12.76 -9.05 -6.99
C ARG A 75 11.56 -8.98 -7.90
N GLY A 76 11.59 -9.74 -8.99
CA GLY A 76 10.50 -9.85 -9.95
C GLY A 76 10.05 -11.29 -10.09
N GLY A 77 8.76 -11.48 -10.25
CA GLY A 77 8.16 -12.79 -10.51
C GLY A 77 6.89 -12.67 -11.34
N ASP A 78 6.46 -13.79 -11.86
CA ASP A 78 5.21 -13.94 -12.57
C ASP A 78 4.26 -14.88 -11.81
N PHE A 79 2.98 -14.57 -11.92
CA PHE A 79 1.89 -15.38 -11.38
C PHE A 79 0.90 -15.71 -12.50
N PRO A 80 1.02 -16.88 -13.14
CA PRO A 80 0.15 -17.28 -14.23
C PRO A 80 -1.30 -17.46 -13.76
N THR A 81 -2.23 -16.82 -14.44
CA THR A 81 -3.67 -16.92 -14.22
C THR A 81 -4.39 -17.27 -15.52
N ARG A 82 -5.70 -17.46 -15.45
CA ARG A 82 -6.57 -17.63 -16.63
C ARG A 82 -7.27 -16.32 -17.03
N ASP A 83 -6.95 -15.23 -16.36
CA ASP A 83 -7.57 -13.93 -16.60
C ASP A 83 -6.99 -13.31 -17.88
N ASP A 84 -7.84 -12.67 -18.67
CA ASP A 84 -7.44 -11.92 -19.87
C ASP A 84 -6.80 -10.57 -19.54
N ARG A 85 -6.72 -10.22 -18.29
CA ARG A 85 -6.07 -8.99 -17.81
C ARG A 85 -4.65 -9.28 -17.32
N LEU A 86 -3.77 -8.31 -17.57
CA LEU A 86 -2.48 -8.22 -16.91
C LEU A 86 -2.61 -7.36 -15.65
N ALA A 87 -2.13 -7.85 -14.53
CA ALA A 87 -2.04 -7.08 -13.29
C ALA A 87 -0.60 -6.97 -12.84
N ALA A 88 -0.24 -5.84 -12.26
CA ALA A 88 1.03 -5.60 -11.59
C ALA A 88 0.76 -5.31 -10.11
N ILE A 89 1.44 -6.06 -9.26
CA ILE A 89 1.45 -5.89 -7.80
C ILE A 89 2.86 -5.49 -7.41
N VAL A 90 2.99 -4.36 -6.72
CA VAL A 90 4.26 -3.85 -6.21
C VAL A 90 4.19 -3.79 -4.70
N LEU A 91 5.08 -4.51 -4.04
CA LEU A 91 5.26 -4.43 -2.59
C LEU A 91 6.59 -3.76 -2.31
N LEU A 92 6.56 -2.67 -1.55
CA LEU A 92 7.73 -1.96 -1.06
C LEU A 92 7.88 -2.22 0.43
N GLY A 93 9.06 -2.65 0.84
CA GLY A 93 9.42 -2.95 2.23
C GLY A 93 10.54 -2.03 2.73
N GLY A 94 10.67 -1.91 4.05
CA GLY A 94 11.66 -1.02 4.67
C GLY A 94 11.34 0.46 4.47
N VAL A 95 10.09 0.79 4.14
CA VAL A 95 9.64 2.19 3.98
C VAL A 95 9.75 2.90 5.32
N ALA A 96 10.45 4.04 5.36
CA ALA A 96 10.48 4.90 6.53
C ALA A 96 9.06 5.40 6.86
N ARG A 97 8.87 5.82 8.10
CA ARG A 97 7.57 6.38 8.52
C ARG A 97 7.20 7.56 7.63
N SER A 98 5.99 7.51 7.09
CA SER A 98 5.47 8.61 6.31
C SER A 98 4.80 9.64 7.23
N ASP A 99 4.95 10.93 6.94
CA ASP A 99 4.28 12.01 7.68
C ASP A 99 2.76 11.82 7.72
N ARG A 100 2.20 11.25 6.65
CA ARG A 100 0.78 10.92 6.56
C ARG A 100 0.37 9.85 7.57
N LEU A 101 1.18 8.79 7.72
CA LEU A 101 0.93 7.74 8.70
C LEU A 101 1.11 8.26 10.12
N GLU A 102 2.13 9.07 10.37
CA GLU A 102 2.36 9.69 11.67
C GLU A 102 1.20 10.63 12.06
N GLY A 103 0.74 11.45 11.14
CA GLY A 103 -0.43 12.30 11.36
C GLY A 103 -1.73 11.51 11.63
N PHE A 104 -1.89 10.36 11.00
CA PHE A 104 -3.01 9.46 11.29
C PHE A 104 -2.91 8.84 12.68
N LEU A 105 -1.75 8.32 13.05
CA LEU A 105 -1.50 7.72 14.37
C LEU A 105 -1.66 8.76 15.50
N GLU A 106 -1.20 10.00 15.28
CA GLU A 106 -1.37 11.06 16.26
C GLU A 106 -2.84 11.40 16.50
N ARG A 107 -3.64 11.53 15.43
CA ARG A 107 -5.10 11.74 15.57
C ARG A 107 -5.79 10.59 16.29
N ALA A 108 -5.39 9.34 16.01
CA ALA A 108 -5.93 8.17 16.71
C ALA A 108 -5.60 8.18 18.21
N ARG A 109 -4.37 8.56 18.57
CA ARG A 109 -3.94 8.70 19.97
C ARG A 109 -4.71 9.83 20.69
N GLN A 110 -4.92 10.97 20.02
CA GLN A 110 -5.68 12.09 20.58
C GLN A 110 -7.14 11.70 20.81
N ALA A 111 -7.78 10.99 19.88
CA ALA A 111 -9.13 10.50 20.03
C ALA A 111 -9.25 9.53 21.22
N ALA A 112 -8.34 8.58 21.34
CA ALA A 112 -8.33 7.63 22.46
C ALA A 112 -8.12 8.30 23.82
N ARG A 113 -7.27 9.34 23.90
CA ARG A 113 -7.08 10.12 25.14
C ARG A 113 -8.34 10.91 25.50
N ALA A 114 -9.00 11.52 24.53
CA ALA A 114 -10.23 12.28 24.76
C ALA A 114 -11.37 11.39 25.23
N GLU A 115 -11.47 10.16 24.71
CA GLU A 115 -12.47 9.17 25.14
C GLU A 115 -12.21 8.74 26.58
N LYS A 116 -10.97 8.43 26.93
CA LYS A 116 -10.60 8.06 28.29
C LYS A 116 -10.87 9.19 29.31
N GLN A 117 -10.61 10.44 28.95
CA GLN A 117 -10.91 11.57 29.80
C GLN A 117 -12.41 11.74 30.07
N ARG A 118 -13.25 11.52 29.05
CA ARG A 118 -14.72 11.54 29.22
C ARG A 118 -15.23 10.44 30.16
N GLU A 119 -14.68 9.24 30.02
CA GLU A 119 -15.02 8.13 30.93
C GLU A 119 -14.63 8.45 32.37
N GLU A 120 -13.45 9.05 32.61
CA GLU A 120 -12.99 9.45 33.94
C GLU A 120 -13.86 10.60 34.53
N GLU A 121 -14.28 11.55 33.72
CA GLU A 121 -15.17 12.64 34.12
C GLU A 121 -16.60 12.15 34.45
N ASP A 122 -17.13 11.19 33.67
CA ASP A 122 -18.44 10.60 33.92
C ASP A 122 -18.46 9.72 35.19
N ASP A 123 -17.36 8.99 35.44
CA ASP A 123 -17.22 8.20 36.68
C ASP A 123 -17.10 9.11 37.92
N ASP A 124 -16.41 10.24 37.83
CA ASP A 124 -16.24 11.18 38.94
C ASP A 124 -17.58 11.95 39.21
N ALA A 125 -18.32 12.26 38.16
CA ALA A 125 -19.66 12.86 38.27
C ALA A 125 -20.67 11.90 38.92
N GLY A 126 -20.60 10.60 38.60
CA GLY A 126 -21.45 9.58 39.21
C GLY A 126 -21.17 9.37 40.71
N LEU A 127 -19.91 9.46 41.11
CA LEU A 127 -19.48 9.35 42.52
C LEU A 127 -19.91 10.53 43.39
N THR A 128 -20.04 11.73 42.78
CA THR A 128 -20.49 12.96 43.48
C THR A 128 -21.99 12.97 43.72
N ASP A 129 -22.78 12.42 42.81
CA ASP A 129 -24.25 12.37 42.93
C ASP A 129 -24.68 11.37 44.02
N ASP A 130 -24.03 10.24 44.11
CA ASP A 130 -24.30 9.21 45.14
C ASP A 130 -23.94 9.67 46.57
N ARG A 131 -23.01 10.63 46.71
CA ARG A 131 -22.62 11.22 48.02
C ARG A 131 -23.60 12.26 48.52
N ILE A 132 -24.31 12.94 47.63
CA ILE A 132 -25.29 13.97 48.02
C ILE A 132 -26.59 13.36 48.47
N ASP A 133 -27.01 12.25 47.89
CA ASP A 133 -28.24 11.55 48.25
C ASP A 133 -28.17 10.88 49.63
N GLY A 134 -26.98 10.55 50.10
CA GLY A 134 -26.74 9.97 51.43
C GLY A 134 -26.65 10.99 52.58
N LEU A 135 -26.66 12.29 52.32
CA LEU A 135 -26.53 13.38 53.29
C LEU A 135 -27.87 14.07 53.60
N LEU A 136 -28.89 13.69 52.91
CA LEU A 136 -30.29 14.16 53.10
C LEU A 136 -31.18 13.03 53.63
#